data_7abe2e8ede1caa4933530a5f3e47cb1b
#
_entry.id   7abe2e8ede1caa4933530a5f3e47cb1b
#
_cell.length_a   1.000
_cell.length_b   1.000
_cell.length_c   1.000
_cell.angle_alpha   90.00
_cell.angle_beta   90.00
_cell.angle_gamma   90.00
#
_symmetry.space_group_name_H-M   'P 1'
#
loop_
_entity.id
_entity.type
_entity.pdbx_description
1 polymer ?
#
loop_
_entity_poly.entity_id
_entity_poly.type
_entity_poly.pdbx_seq_one_letter_code
_entity_poly.pdbx_strand_id
1 'polypeptide(L)'
;LATLASKIYNDRDAAVISPEDSLTMKKLIYLGTSAGGMRPKAVVAYNLETEEFRSGQEDLPENFKQYIIKFKEADDSPTTEIEMVYSEMAKAAGINMVSCFLKEIDGRNHFVTERFDRKDGDKILSQPLAAIMPGADDYMKLCWLAETLKLPQEDKDQIFIRMVFNYVAG
;
A
#
# COMPACT_ATOMS: atom_id res chain seq x y z
N LEU A 1 25.87 -4.65 -15.62
CA LEU A 1 24.49 -4.38 -15.11
C LEU A 1 23.92 -5.60 -14.38
N ALA A 2 23.97 -6.83 -14.97
CA ALA A 2 23.47 -8.04 -14.32
C ALA A 2 24.18 -8.35 -12.99
N THR A 3 25.51 -8.17 -12.93
CA THR A 3 26.32 -8.40 -11.72
C THR A 3 26.00 -7.41 -10.59
N LEU A 4 25.71 -6.17 -10.94
CA LEU A 4 25.29 -5.14 -9.97
C LEU A 4 23.88 -5.42 -9.43
N ALA A 5 22.96 -5.80 -10.32
CA ALA A 5 21.60 -6.17 -9.95
C ALA A 5 21.56 -7.40 -9.03
N SER A 6 22.40 -8.42 -9.31
CA SER A 6 22.53 -9.62 -8.47
C SER A 6 23.11 -9.30 -7.09
N LYS A 7 24.10 -8.41 -7.01
CA LYS A 7 24.67 -7.96 -5.74
C LYS A 7 23.67 -7.15 -4.92
N ILE A 8 22.93 -6.25 -5.57
CA ILE A 8 21.84 -5.49 -4.94
C ILE A 8 20.74 -6.42 -4.42
N TYR A 9 20.40 -7.47 -5.18
CA TYR A 9 19.39 -8.45 -4.78
C TYR A 9 19.81 -9.26 -3.55
N ASN A 10 21.04 -9.71 -3.48
CA ASN A 10 21.56 -10.51 -2.36
C ASN A 10 21.82 -9.70 -1.09
N ASP A 11 22.11 -8.39 -1.22
CA ASP A 11 22.35 -7.50 -0.07
C ASP A 11 21.04 -6.94 0.53
N ARG A 12 19.90 -7.04 -0.17
CA ARG A 12 18.61 -6.49 0.28
C ARG A 12 18.06 -7.18 1.51
N ASP A 13 18.27 -8.49 1.59
CA ASP A 13 17.61 -9.33 2.60
C ASP A 13 18.12 -9.09 4.01
N ALA A 14 19.35 -8.58 4.17
CA ALA A 14 19.95 -8.23 5.45
C ALA A 14 19.91 -6.74 5.79
N ALA A 15 19.38 -5.91 4.89
CA ALA A 15 19.40 -4.46 5.08
C ALA A 15 18.29 -3.99 6.03
N VAL A 16 18.68 -3.32 7.10
CA VAL A 16 17.81 -2.64 8.08
C VAL A 16 18.13 -1.15 8.07
N ILE A 17 17.12 -0.32 8.13
CA ILE A 17 17.28 1.13 8.36
C ILE A 17 16.68 1.45 9.71
N SER A 18 17.54 1.83 10.66
CA SER A 18 17.16 2.25 12.01
C SER A 18 16.75 3.73 12.04
N PRO A 19 16.02 4.17 13.09
CA PRO A 19 15.69 5.59 13.28
C PRO A 19 16.91 6.51 13.36
N GLU A 20 18.04 5.98 13.81
CA GLU A 20 19.33 6.70 13.92
C GLU A 20 20.01 6.92 12.56
N ASP A 21 19.63 6.13 11.55
CA ASP A 21 20.13 6.27 10.20
C ASP A 21 19.44 7.44 9.49
N SER A 22 20.22 8.16 8.66
CA SER A 22 19.60 9.11 7.73
C SER A 22 18.67 8.38 6.77
N LEU A 23 17.37 8.51 6.99
CA LEU A 23 16.35 7.92 6.12
C LEU A 23 16.30 8.68 4.80
N THR A 24 16.60 8.01 3.71
CA THR A 24 16.54 8.57 2.38
C THR A 24 15.67 7.75 1.44
N MET A 25 15.04 8.40 0.47
CA MET A 25 14.25 7.73 -0.56
C MET A 25 15.05 6.64 -1.28
N LYS A 26 16.34 6.87 -1.53
CA LYS A 26 17.23 5.89 -2.15
C LYS A 26 17.37 4.62 -1.34
N LYS A 27 17.52 4.73 0.00
CA LYS A 27 17.59 3.57 0.90
C LYS A 27 16.29 2.77 0.87
N LEU A 28 15.14 3.44 0.89
CA LEU A 28 13.84 2.77 0.83
C LEU A 28 13.58 2.09 -0.53
N ILE A 29 13.96 2.72 -1.64
CA ILE A 29 13.90 2.07 -2.96
C ILE A 29 14.83 0.85 -3.01
N TYR A 30 15.98 0.92 -2.36
CA TYR A 30 16.92 -0.19 -2.27
C TYR A 30 16.36 -1.36 -1.46
N LEU A 31 15.75 -1.10 -0.30
CA LEU A 31 15.09 -2.10 0.54
C LEU A 31 13.82 -2.66 -0.10
N GLY A 32 13.06 -1.78 -0.69
CA GLY A 32 11.74 -2.10 -1.21
C GLY A 32 11.78 -2.85 -2.52
N THR A 33 10.74 -3.64 -2.75
CA THR A 33 10.44 -4.21 -4.06
C THR A 33 9.47 -3.32 -4.82
N SER A 34 9.59 -3.31 -6.14
CA SER A 34 8.66 -2.59 -7.01
C SER A 34 7.27 -3.23 -6.92
N ALA A 35 6.27 -2.43 -6.55
CA ALA A 35 4.87 -2.76 -6.78
C ALA A 35 4.44 -2.16 -8.13
N GLY A 36 3.66 -2.88 -8.92
CA GLY A 36 3.18 -2.39 -10.22
C GLY A 36 2.45 -1.04 -10.13
N GLY A 37 2.32 -0.35 -11.25
CA GLY A 37 1.65 0.95 -11.38
C GLY A 37 2.58 2.09 -11.76
N MET A 38 2.03 3.20 -12.24
CA MET A 38 2.78 4.29 -12.88
C MET A 38 3.62 5.15 -11.92
N ARG A 39 3.18 5.33 -10.67
CA ARG A 39 3.87 6.20 -9.70
C ARG A 39 4.97 5.46 -8.95
N PRO A 40 6.09 6.13 -8.64
CA PRO A 40 7.16 5.55 -7.84
C PRO A 40 6.66 5.11 -6.47
N LYS A 41 6.91 3.85 -6.13
CA LYS A 41 6.52 3.26 -4.84
C LYS A 41 7.47 2.12 -4.45
N ALA A 42 7.54 1.84 -3.16
CA ALA A 42 8.29 0.71 -2.63
C ALA A 42 7.44 -0.10 -1.65
N VAL A 43 7.63 -1.41 -1.65
CA VAL A 43 7.06 -2.34 -0.65
C VAL A 43 8.12 -2.58 0.41
N VAL A 44 7.81 -2.27 1.65
CA VAL A 44 8.73 -2.39 2.79
C VAL A 44 8.02 -3.01 3.98
N ALA A 45 8.79 -3.55 4.91
CA ALA A 45 8.32 -3.82 6.26
C ALA A 45 8.69 -2.64 7.16
N TYR A 46 7.79 -2.26 8.04
CA TYR A 46 7.97 -1.13 8.95
C TYR A 46 7.41 -1.45 10.33
N ASN A 47 8.17 -1.11 11.35
CA ASN A 47 7.75 -1.19 12.74
C ASN A 47 7.40 0.23 13.21
N LEU A 48 6.14 0.44 13.62
CA LEU A 48 5.63 1.74 14.06
C LEU A 48 6.21 2.20 15.41
N GLU A 49 6.67 1.25 16.25
CA GLU A 49 7.20 1.57 17.58
C GLU A 49 8.67 1.95 17.53
N THR A 50 9.47 1.18 16.75
CA THR A 50 10.91 1.42 16.62
C THR A 50 11.28 2.30 15.44
N GLU A 51 10.31 2.60 14.57
CA GLU A 51 10.51 3.34 13.30
C GLU A 51 11.54 2.72 12.35
N GLU A 52 11.82 1.44 12.49
CA GLU A 52 12.73 0.70 11.63
C GLU A 52 12.06 0.27 10.32
N PHE A 53 12.82 0.34 9.23
CA PHE A 53 12.47 -0.22 7.95
C PHE A 53 13.29 -1.47 7.64
N ARG A 54 12.64 -2.49 7.06
CA ARG A 54 13.26 -3.71 6.56
C ARG A 54 12.73 -4.06 5.17
N SER A 55 13.41 -5.02 4.51
CA SER A 55 12.84 -5.64 3.31
C SER A 55 11.49 -6.28 3.62
N GLY A 56 10.51 -6.06 2.74
CA GLY A 56 9.18 -6.66 2.88
C GLY A 56 9.07 -8.09 2.34
N GLN A 57 10.21 -8.75 2.05
CA GLN A 57 10.22 -10.07 1.39
C GLN A 57 10.53 -11.25 2.32
N GLU A 58 11.03 -10.99 3.53
CA GLU A 58 11.42 -12.02 4.49
C GLU A 58 10.31 -12.34 5.50
N ASP A 59 10.51 -13.40 6.26
CA ASP A 59 9.77 -13.67 7.48
C ASP A 59 9.99 -12.53 8.45
N LEU A 60 8.94 -11.78 8.74
CA LEU A 60 9.03 -10.57 9.55
C LEU A 60 8.99 -10.91 11.02
N PRO A 61 9.85 -10.27 11.85
CA PRO A 61 9.71 -10.33 13.30
C PRO A 61 8.33 -9.82 13.75
N GLU A 62 7.90 -10.24 14.94
CA GLU A 62 6.74 -9.64 15.61
C GLU A 62 6.87 -8.12 15.61
N ASN A 63 5.77 -7.40 15.45
CA ASN A 63 5.65 -5.94 15.40
C ASN A 63 6.08 -5.29 14.07
N PHE A 64 6.55 -6.05 13.07
CA PHE A 64 6.70 -5.52 11.72
C PHE A 64 5.46 -5.82 10.89
N LYS A 65 5.00 -4.80 10.16
CA LYS A 65 3.93 -4.95 9.16
C LYS A 65 4.44 -4.55 7.79
N GLN A 66 3.76 -5.03 6.75
CA GLN A 66 4.10 -4.68 5.38
C GLN A 66 3.31 -3.47 4.90
N TYR A 67 4.03 -2.52 4.31
CA TYR A 67 3.50 -1.26 3.81
C TYR A 67 3.90 -1.03 2.35
N ILE A 68 3.13 -0.20 1.68
CA ILE A 68 3.50 0.43 0.41
C ILE A 68 3.76 1.90 0.70
N ILE A 69 4.94 2.39 0.33
CA ILE A 69 5.28 3.82 0.36
C ILE A 69 5.13 4.35 -1.06
N LYS A 70 4.27 5.35 -1.26
CA LYS A 70 4.16 6.11 -2.50
C LYS A 70 4.94 7.40 -2.35
N PHE A 71 5.91 7.58 -3.22
CA PHE A 71 6.81 8.72 -3.14
C PHE A 71 6.18 9.99 -3.72
N LYS A 72 6.37 11.12 -3.01
CA LYS A 72 6.03 12.44 -3.52
C LYS A 72 6.94 12.75 -4.72
N GLU A 73 6.34 13.22 -5.80
CA GLU A 73 7.05 13.52 -7.03
C GLU A 73 7.89 14.81 -6.90
N ALA A 74 8.84 14.99 -7.83
CA ALA A 74 9.79 16.09 -7.77
C ALA A 74 9.16 17.47 -8.06
N ASP A 75 7.99 17.49 -8.69
CA ASP A 75 7.21 18.70 -8.99
C ASP A 75 6.50 19.32 -7.77
N ASP A 76 6.67 18.69 -6.59
CA ASP A 76 6.08 19.10 -5.32
C ASP A 76 4.55 19.12 -5.29
N SER A 77 3.93 18.46 -6.27
CA SER A 77 2.48 18.26 -6.31
C SER A 77 1.97 17.66 -4.99
N PRO A 78 0.83 18.14 -4.43
CA PRO A 78 0.31 17.68 -3.14
C PRO A 78 -0.39 16.30 -3.22
N THR A 79 0.06 15.43 -4.13
CA THR A 79 -0.59 14.15 -4.42
C THR A 79 -0.62 13.21 -3.24
N THR A 80 0.45 13.14 -2.45
CA THR A 80 0.56 12.29 -1.26
C THR A 80 -0.29 12.78 -0.11
N GLU A 81 -0.37 14.10 0.08
CA GLU A 81 -1.25 14.75 1.05
C GLU A 81 -2.72 14.57 0.67
N ILE A 82 -3.04 14.68 -0.62
CA ILE A 82 -4.39 14.42 -1.14
C ILE A 82 -4.78 12.97 -0.86
N GLU A 83 -3.91 11.98 -1.14
CA GLU A 83 -4.19 10.57 -0.82
C GLU A 83 -4.45 10.37 0.69
N MET A 84 -3.71 11.09 1.56
CA MET A 84 -3.94 11.05 3.00
C MET A 84 -5.32 11.61 3.37
N VAL A 85 -5.69 12.78 2.85
CA VAL A 85 -7.01 13.39 3.08
C VAL A 85 -8.13 12.47 2.62
N TYR A 86 -8.02 11.89 1.42
CA TYR A 86 -9.01 10.93 0.91
C TYR A 86 -9.13 9.69 1.80
N SER A 87 -8.01 9.18 2.35
CA SER A 87 -8.05 8.04 3.28
C SER A 87 -8.81 8.37 4.57
N GLU A 88 -8.63 9.57 5.11
CA GLU A 88 -9.35 10.04 6.30
C GLU A 88 -10.85 10.29 5.99
N MET A 89 -11.16 10.89 4.85
CA MET A 89 -12.55 11.05 4.40
C MET A 89 -13.24 9.70 4.23
N ALA A 90 -12.56 8.73 3.63
CA ALA A 90 -13.10 7.38 3.44
C ALA A 90 -13.39 6.69 4.79
N LYS A 91 -12.47 6.78 5.76
CA LYS A 91 -12.69 6.30 7.13
C LYS A 91 -13.89 6.98 7.78
N ALA A 92 -13.99 8.32 7.67
CA ALA A 92 -15.11 9.08 8.23
C ALA A 92 -16.46 8.71 7.58
N ALA A 93 -16.45 8.29 6.31
CA ALA A 93 -17.62 7.79 5.60
C ALA A 93 -17.98 6.32 5.96
N GLY A 94 -17.25 5.66 6.85
CA GLY A 94 -17.51 4.28 7.27
C GLY A 94 -16.90 3.22 6.35
N ILE A 95 -15.98 3.59 5.47
CA ILE A 95 -15.25 2.64 4.63
C ILE A 95 -14.15 1.96 5.47
N ASN A 96 -14.09 0.65 5.40
CA ASN A 96 -12.99 -0.13 5.99
C ASN A 96 -11.70 0.16 5.24
N MET A 97 -10.88 1.04 5.81
CA MET A 97 -9.57 1.42 5.30
C MET A 97 -8.46 0.85 6.18
N VAL A 98 -7.40 0.37 5.56
CA VAL A 98 -6.16 0.03 6.26
C VAL A 98 -5.51 1.27 6.87
N SER A 99 -4.54 1.08 7.76
CA SER A 99 -3.76 2.17 8.34
C SER A 99 -3.01 2.93 7.26
N CYS A 100 -3.13 4.26 7.27
CA CYS A 100 -2.42 5.17 6.37
C CYS A 100 -1.84 6.31 7.19
N PHE A 101 -0.67 6.81 6.79
CA PHE A 101 -0.01 7.96 7.41
C PHE A 101 0.96 8.62 6.42
N LEU A 102 1.40 9.84 6.76
CA LEU A 102 2.50 10.50 6.05
C LEU A 102 3.80 10.25 6.79
N LYS A 103 4.86 9.91 6.04
CA LYS A 103 6.23 9.79 6.57
C LYS A 103 7.12 10.78 5.86
N GLU A 104 7.81 11.61 6.65
CA GLU A 104 8.80 12.53 6.11
C GLU A 104 10.09 11.77 5.75
N ILE A 105 10.55 11.93 4.50
CA ILE A 105 11.78 11.35 3.97
C ILE A 105 12.39 12.37 3.03
N ASP A 106 13.67 12.68 3.22
CA ASP A 106 14.37 13.72 2.43
C ASP A 106 13.65 15.09 2.43
N GLY A 107 13.02 15.46 3.57
CA GLY A 107 12.28 16.72 3.74
C GLY A 107 10.93 16.77 3.01
N ARG A 108 10.39 15.64 2.58
CA ARG A 108 9.11 15.52 1.86
C ARG A 108 8.19 14.51 2.53
N ASN A 109 6.90 14.80 2.53
CA ASN A 109 5.89 13.87 3.04
C ASN A 109 5.48 12.84 1.99
N HIS A 110 5.74 11.57 2.27
CA HIS A 110 5.36 10.44 1.44
C HIS A 110 4.16 9.72 2.04
N PHE A 111 3.25 9.24 1.19
CA PHE A 111 2.09 8.50 1.65
C PHE A 111 2.43 7.04 1.89
N VAL A 112 2.12 6.55 3.09
CA VAL A 112 2.38 5.18 3.53
C VAL A 112 1.05 4.51 3.82
N THR A 113 0.83 3.33 3.23
CA THR A 113 -0.39 2.54 3.45
C THR A 113 -0.05 1.10 3.81
N GLU A 114 -0.69 0.57 4.84
CA GLU A 114 -0.58 -0.84 5.21
C GLU A 114 -1.12 -1.72 4.08
N ARG A 115 -0.51 -2.87 3.87
CA ARG A 115 -0.96 -3.83 2.84
C ARG A 115 -2.18 -4.61 3.34
N PHE A 116 -3.29 -4.48 2.64
CA PHE A 116 -4.53 -5.23 2.94
C PHE A 116 -4.45 -6.71 2.58
N ASP A 117 -3.50 -7.08 1.70
CA ASP A 117 -3.28 -8.46 1.26
C ASP A 117 -2.28 -9.22 2.15
N ARG A 118 -2.12 -8.74 3.39
CA ARG A 118 -1.32 -9.36 4.45
C ARG A 118 -2.11 -9.34 5.75
N LYS A 119 -2.12 -10.47 6.43
CA LYS A 119 -2.73 -10.60 7.76
C LYS A 119 -1.92 -11.58 8.60
N ASP A 120 -1.46 -11.13 9.75
CA ASP A 120 -0.71 -11.93 10.73
C ASP A 120 0.50 -12.68 10.12
N GLY A 121 1.19 -12.03 9.16
CA GLY A 121 2.31 -12.60 8.40
C GLY A 121 1.91 -13.38 7.15
N ASP A 122 0.66 -13.80 7.05
CA ASP A 122 0.15 -14.59 5.91
C ASP A 122 -0.24 -13.73 4.71
N LYS A 123 -0.12 -14.32 3.53
CA LYS A 123 -0.58 -13.72 2.27
C LYS A 123 -2.05 -14.03 2.03
N ILE A 124 -2.86 -12.99 1.87
CA ILE A 124 -4.25 -13.12 1.46
C ILE A 124 -4.31 -13.04 -0.05
N LEU A 125 -4.95 -14.04 -0.69
CA LEU A 125 -5.17 -14.02 -2.12
C LEU A 125 -6.03 -12.81 -2.50
N SER A 126 -5.48 -11.95 -3.34
CA SER A 126 -6.15 -10.76 -3.84
C SER A 126 -6.11 -10.75 -5.35
N GLN A 127 -7.25 -10.50 -5.97
CA GLN A 127 -7.38 -10.45 -7.42
C GLN A 127 -8.14 -9.19 -7.85
N PRO A 128 -7.74 -8.52 -8.93
CA PRO A 128 -8.55 -7.44 -9.48
C PRO A 128 -9.84 -8.00 -10.08
N LEU A 129 -10.90 -7.19 -10.05
CA LEU A 129 -12.20 -7.56 -10.60
C LEU A 129 -12.10 -8.06 -12.06
N ALA A 130 -11.29 -7.40 -12.87
CA ALA A 130 -11.07 -7.78 -14.27
C ALA A 130 -10.43 -9.17 -14.47
N ALA A 131 -9.73 -9.70 -13.47
CA ALA A 131 -9.19 -11.06 -13.52
C ALA A 131 -10.26 -12.13 -13.23
N ILE A 132 -11.29 -11.77 -12.46
CA ILE A 132 -12.42 -12.64 -12.13
C ILE A 132 -13.48 -12.55 -13.23
N MET A 133 -13.75 -11.34 -13.70
CA MET A 133 -14.74 -11.02 -14.73
C MET A 133 -14.11 -10.11 -15.78
N PRO A 134 -13.60 -10.66 -16.91
CA PRO A 134 -13.04 -9.85 -17.98
C PRO A 134 -14.02 -8.79 -18.49
N GLY A 135 -13.54 -7.56 -18.63
CA GLY A 135 -14.36 -6.40 -19.02
C GLY A 135 -15.20 -5.79 -17.90
N ALA A 136 -15.02 -6.23 -16.66
CA ALA A 136 -15.65 -5.58 -15.51
C ALA A 136 -14.82 -4.36 -15.09
N ASP A 137 -15.40 -3.18 -15.27
CA ASP A 137 -14.79 -1.87 -15.04
C ASP A 137 -15.71 -0.89 -14.31
N ASP A 138 -16.86 -1.39 -13.83
CA ASP A 138 -17.88 -0.58 -13.16
C ASP A 138 -18.43 -1.24 -11.88
N TYR A 139 -19.07 -0.44 -11.05
CA TYR A 139 -19.68 -0.89 -9.80
C TYR A 139 -20.90 -1.79 -10.00
N MET A 140 -21.62 -1.69 -11.12
CA MET A 140 -22.77 -2.56 -11.40
C MET A 140 -22.32 -4.01 -11.53
N LYS A 141 -21.23 -4.25 -12.26
CA LYS A 141 -20.64 -5.59 -12.42
C LYS A 141 -20.09 -6.11 -11.10
N LEU A 142 -19.49 -5.23 -10.28
CA LEU A 142 -19.02 -5.60 -8.94
C LEU A 142 -20.19 -6.01 -8.02
N CYS A 143 -21.28 -5.25 -8.01
CA CYS A 143 -22.49 -5.58 -7.23
C CYS A 143 -23.11 -6.89 -7.71
N TRP A 144 -23.22 -7.10 -9.03
CA TRP A 144 -23.72 -8.34 -9.60
C TRP A 144 -22.86 -9.56 -9.20
N LEU A 145 -21.52 -9.40 -9.22
CA LEU A 145 -20.60 -10.44 -8.78
C LEU A 145 -20.76 -10.73 -7.29
N ALA A 146 -20.91 -9.71 -6.45
CA ALA A 146 -21.11 -9.86 -5.02
C ALA A 146 -22.40 -10.66 -4.70
N GLU A 147 -23.47 -10.41 -5.46
CA GLU A 147 -24.71 -11.18 -5.35
C GLU A 147 -24.53 -12.64 -5.83
N THR A 148 -23.86 -12.82 -6.96
CA THR A 148 -23.62 -14.15 -7.54
C THR A 148 -22.77 -15.02 -6.61
N LEU A 149 -21.74 -14.45 -5.98
CA LEU A 149 -20.88 -15.12 -5.01
C LEU A 149 -21.53 -15.24 -3.61
N LYS A 150 -22.70 -14.66 -3.42
CA LYS A 150 -23.43 -14.63 -2.14
C LYS A 150 -22.56 -14.07 -1.00
N LEU A 151 -21.86 -12.97 -1.27
CA LEU A 151 -21.05 -12.32 -0.24
C LEU A 151 -21.94 -11.92 0.97
N PRO A 152 -21.36 -11.88 2.19
CA PRO A 152 -22.02 -11.34 3.36
C PRO A 152 -22.59 -9.93 3.12
N GLN A 153 -23.66 -9.57 3.83
CA GLN A 153 -24.29 -8.25 3.67
C GLN A 153 -23.29 -7.12 4.00
N GLU A 154 -22.46 -7.31 5.01
CA GLU A 154 -21.41 -6.34 5.39
C GLU A 154 -20.47 -6.01 4.22
N ASP A 155 -20.03 -7.00 3.45
CA ASP A 155 -19.16 -6.78 2.27
C ASP A 155 -19.91 -6.04 1.17
N LYS A 156 -21.20 -6.35 0.95
CA LYS A 156 -22.05 -5.64 -0.01
C LYS A 156 -22.26 -4.19 0.38
N ASP A 157 -22.47 -3.92 1.66
CA ASP A 157 -22.59 -2.57 2.21
C ASP A 157 -21.28 -1.79 1.99
N GLN A 158 -20.11 -2.42 2.21
CA GLN A 158 -18.82 -1.81 1.92
C GLN A 158 -18.63 -1.49 0.43
N ILE A 159 -19.09 -2.33 -0.48
CA ILE A 159 -19.08 -2.06 -1.93
C ILE A 159 -19.95 -0.84 -2.23
N PHE A 160 -21.16 -0.79 -1.66
CA PHE A 160 -22.10 0.32 -1.88
C PHE A 160 -21.57 1.65 -1.33
N ILE A 161 -21.06 1.67 -0.11
CA ILE A 161 -20.48 2.89 0.51
C ILE A 161 -19.31 3.40 -0.31
N ARG A 162 -18.43 2.50 -0.81
CA ARG A 162 -17.30 2.88 -1.68
C ARG A 162 -17.77 3.46 -3.02
N MET A 163 -18.81 2.88 -3.61
CA MET A 163 -19.41 3.41 -4.83
C MET A 163 -19.93 4.84 -4.64
N VAL A 164 -20.72 5.06 -3.58
CA VAL A 164 -21.26 6.38 -3.25
C VAL A 164 -20.14 7.38 -2.95
N PHE A 165 -19.17 6.97 -2.13
CA PHE A 165 -18.01 7.80 -1.81
C PHE A 165 -17.25 8.25 -3.06
N ASN A 166 -16.92 7.33 -3.94
CA ASN A 166 -16.19 7.66 -5.18
C ASN A 166 -17.01 8.55 -6.12
N TYR A 167 -18.33 8.43 -6.11
CA TYR A 167 -19.21 9.31 -6.91
C TYR A 167 -19.26 10.73 -6.34
N VAL A 168 -19.24 10.88 -5.01
CA VAL A 168 -19.39 12.18 -4.34
C VAL A 168 -18.06 12.91 -4.19
N ALA A 169 -16.98 12.18 -3.93
CA ALA A 169 -15.66 12.76 -3.62
C ALA A 169 -14.75 12.87 -4.86
N GLY A 170 -15.04 12.17 -5.93
CA GLY A 170 -14.20 12.07 -7.11
C GLY A 170 -14.61 12.77 -8.28
#